data_fcd228004237afee613646f37531dc03
#
_entry.id   fcd228004237afee613646f37531dc03
#
_cell.length_a   1.000
_cell.length_b   1.000
_cell.length_c   1.000
_cell.angle_alpha   90.00
_cell.angle_beta   90.00
_cell.angle_gamma   90.00
#
_symmetry.space_group_name_H-M   'P 1'
#
loop_
_entity.id
_entity.type
_entity.pdbx_description
1 polymer ?
#
loop_
_entity_poly.entity_id
_entity_poly.type
_entity_poly.pdbx_seq_one_letter_code
_entity_poly.pdbx_strand_id
1 'polypeptide(L)'
;MRPLLAWLLTACAALAATEAKRPNILFFIMDDWGNGHAGAYGCSWVKTPNFDRVAREGLLYTNAYTPTAKCAPSRSTIMTGRYPWQLGAAANHQCIFPSEYAIFPEALTAGGYFYASTGKVWGPGSMLDAQGKRRPYAGKVYDKAKAKPATSGITANDYATNFTTFLQDTRADQPWFFWAGPIEPHRAYEAGSGARLGGKKTSDIDRVPGYWPDNETVRNDLLDYALEVEHSDRHLGRMLAELERRGELDNTLVIVTSDNGMPFPRVK
;
A
#
# COMPACT_ATOMS: atom_id res chain seq x y z
N MET A 1 -78.46 19.22 -6.14
CA MET A 1 -77.39 18.40 -5.47
C MET A 1 -76.25 18.27 -6.43
N ARG A 2 -75.11 18.95 -6.18
CA ARG A 2 -73.88 18.85 -6.98
C ARG A 2 -72.83 18.15 -6.10
N PRO A 3 -72.18 17.07 -6.55
CA PRO A 3 -71.08 16.49 -5.78
C PRO A 3 -69.79 17.28 -6.01
N LEU A 4 -69.13 17.66 -4.91
CA LEU A 4 -67.78 18.19 -4.89
C LEU A 4 -66.79 17.07 -5.23
N LEU A 5 -66.05 17.24 -6.31
CA LEU A 5 -64.94 16.41 -6.70
C LEU A 5 -63.69 16.91 -5.96
N ALA A 6 -63.25 16.15 -4.92
CA ALA A 6 -62.03 16.45 -4.21
C ALA A 6 -60.80 15.94 -5.03
N TRP A 7 -59.99 16.90 -5.48
CA TRP A 7 -58.69 16.60 -6.11
C TRP A 7 -57.67 16.28 -5.00
N LEU A 8 -57.32 15.00 -4.87
CA LEU A 8 -56.15 14.60 -4.11
C LEU A 8 -54.90 14.84 -4.96
N LEU A 9 -54.20 15.92 -4.69
CA LEU A 9 -52.85 16.15 -5.17
C LEU A 9 -51.90 15.25 -4.35
N THR A 10 -51.55 14.10 -4.92
CA THR A 10 -50.43 13.27 -4.44
C THR A 10 -49.13 13.95 -4.83
N ALA A 11 -48.49 14.65 -3.90
CA ALA A 11 -47.13 15.12 -4.05
C ALA A 11 -46.19 13.93 -4.01
N CYS A 12 -45.78 13.41 -5.15
CA CYS A 12 -44.63 12.55 -5.27
C CYS A 12 -43.38 13.37 -4.88
N ALA A 13 -42.95 13.28 -3.63
CA ALA A 13 -41.61 13.70 -3.24
C ALA A 13 -40.64 12.76 -3.95
N ALA A 14 -40.07 13.20 -5.07
CA ALA A 14 -38.90 12.55 -5.65
C ALA A 14 -37.77 12.65 -4.62
N LEU A 15 -37.55 11.58 -3.88
CA LEU A 15 -36.30 11.39 -3.16
C LEU A 15 -35.21 11.34 -4.24
N ALA A 16 -34.55 12.48 -4.47
CA ALA A 16 -33.31 12.51 -5.19
C ALA A 16 -32.37 11.59 -4.43
N ALA A 17 -32.17 10.38 -4.94
CA ALA A 17 -31.12 9.51 -4.46
C ALA A 17 -29.83 10.31 -4.63
N THR A 18 -29.26 10.80 -3.54
CA THR A 18 -27.92 11.38 -3.58
C THR A 18 -27.02 10.27 -4.11
N GLU A 19 -26.50 10.46 -5.32
CA GLU A 19 -25.52 9.53 -5.88
C GLU A 19 -24.45 9.32 -4.84
N ALA A 20 -24.27 8.06 -4.41
CA ALA A 20 -23.30 7.74 -3.39
C ALA A 20 -21.92 8.21 -3.88
N LYS A 21 -21.28 9.08 -3.10
CA LYS A 21 -19.98 9.62 -3.45
C LYS A 21 -19.02 8.46 -3.60
N ARG A 22 -18.37 8.34 -4.77
CA ARG A 22 -17.36 7.31 -5.03
C ARG A 22 -16.24 7.44 -4.00
N PRO A 23 -15.81 6.34 -3.35
CA PRO A 23 -14.77 6.41 -2.33
C PRO A 23 -13.42 6.82 -2.93
N ASN A 24 -12.64 7.52 -2.15
CA ASN A 24 -11.20 7.65 -2.38
C ASN A 24 -10.52 6.31 -2.08
N ILE A 25 -9.33 6.09 -2.60
CA ILE A 25 -8.58 4.84 -2.38
C ILE A 25 -7.15 5.19 -1.97
N LEU A 26 -6.78 4.82 -0.75
CA LEU A 26 -5.39 4.78 -0.28
C LEU A 26 -4.90 3.33 -0.36
N PHE A 27 -4.00 3.05 -1.30
CA PHE A 27 -3.36 1.74 -1.45
C PHE A 27 -1.93 1.82 -0.92
N PHE A 28 -1.72 1.31 0.30
CA PHE A 28 -0.45 1.30 1.00
C PHE A 28 0.19 -0.08 0.86
N ILE A 29 1.28 -0.17 0.10
CA ILE A 29 1.93 -1.44 -0.21
C ILE A 29 3.42 -1.37 0.12
N MET A 30 3.83 -2.06 1.18
CA MET A 30 5.23 -2.19 1.58
C MET A 30 5.98 -3.12 0.62
N ASP A 31 7.28 -2.91 0.47
CA ASP A 31 8.15 -3.78 -0.30
C ASP A 31 8.81 -4.81 0.63
N ASP A 32 8.54 -6.10 0.41
CA ASP A 32 9.15 -7.21 1.18
C ASP A 32 8.69 -7.34 2.65
N TRP A 33 7.45 -6.98 2.98
CA TRP A 33 6.92 -7.21 4.32
C TRP A 33 6.29 -8.61 4.46
N GLY A 34 6.85 -9.41 5.37
CA GLY A 34 6.42 -10.80 5.59
C GLY A 34 5.13 -10.94 6.39
N ASN A 35 4.31 -11.93 6.02
CA ASN A 35 3.16 -12.33 6.81
C ASN A 35 3.57 -12.71 8.24
N GLY A 36 2.70 -12.39 9.22
CA GLY A 36 2.93 -12.68 10.64
C GLY A 36 3.74 -11.61 11.37
N HIS A 37 4.36 -10.64 10.67
CA HIS A 37 5.17 -9.60 11.30
C HIS A 37 4.37 -8.31 11.54
N ALA A 38 3.27 -8.44 12.30
CA ALA A 38 2.45 -7.33 12.80
C ALA A 38 1.75 -7.73 14.09
N GLY A 39 1.39 -6.75 14.93
CA GLY A 39 0.65 -7.00 16.17
C GLY A 39 -0.69 -7.71 15.94
N ALA A 40 -1.43 -7.31 14.90
CA ALA A 40 -2.70 -7.94 14.51
C ALA A 40 -2.58 -9.43 14.15
N TYR A 41 -1.39 -9.91 13.79
CA TYR A 41 -1.08 -11.34 13.58
C TYR A 41 -0.42 -12.00 14.79
N GLY A 42 -0.36 -11.32 15.93
CA GLY A 42 0.21 -11.85 17.18
C GLY A 42 1.72 -11.67 17.34
N CYS A 43 2.38 -10.91 16.48
CA CYS A 43 3.81 -10.62 16.60
C CYS A 43 4.09 -9.63 17.74
N SER A 44 4.87 -10.04 18.74
CA SER A 44 5.17 -9.21 19.91
C SER A 44 6.33 -8.24 19.70
N TRP A 45 7.25 -8.56 18.79
CA TRP A 45 8.51 -7.85 18.60
C TRP A 45 8.53 -6.86 17.42
N VAL A 46 7.52 -6.87 16.56
CA VAL A 46 7.27 -5.84 15.55
C VAL A 46 6.09 -4.98 15.97
N LYS A 47 6.27 -3.67 16.05
CA LYS A 47 5.23 -2.74 16.51
C LYS A 47 4.58 -2.04 15.32
N THR A 48 3.34 -2.40 15.02
CA THR A 48 2.57 -1.90 13.89
C THR A 48 1.21 -1.30 14.33
N PRO A 49 1.19 -0.31 15.25
CA PRO A 49 -0.06 0.17 15.83
C PRO A 49 -1.05 0.73 14.80
N ASN A 50 -0.56 1.27 13.67
CA ASN A 50 -1.40 1.86 12.64
C ASN A 50 -2.00 0.79 11.72
N PHE A 51 -1.22 -0.22 11.34
CA PHE A 51 -1.76 -1.41 10.67
C PHE A 51 -2.74 -2.17 11.57
N ASP A 52 -2.40 -2.34 12.85
CA ASP A 52 -3.25 -3.02 13.83
C ASP A 52 -4.59 -2.28 14.01
N ARG A 53 -4.57 -0.96 13.90
CA ARG A 53 -5.78 -0.14 13.86
C ARG A 53 -6.62 -0.45 12.61
N VAL A 54 -6.02 -0.42 11.41
CA VAL A 54 -6.73 -0.74 10.17
C VAL A 54 -7.31 -2.15 10.21
N ALA A 55 -6.57 -3.12 10.76
CA ALA A 55 -7.03 -4.50 10.94
C ALA A 55 -8.23 -4.61 11.90
N ARG A 56 -8.23 -3.84 12.98
CA ARG A 56 -9.32 -3.83 13.98
C ARG A 56 -10.58 -3.14 13.46
N GLU A 57 -10.43 -2.08 12.69
CA GLU A 57 -11.53 -1.25 12.18
C GLU A 57 -12.05 -1.73 10.81
N GLY A 58 -11.34 -2.65 10.15
CA GLY A 58 -11.64 -3.17 8.84
C GLY A 58 -11.68 -4.70 8.76
N LEU A 59 -11.22 -5.23 7.64
CA LEU A 59 -11.15 -6.67 7.37
C LEU A 59 -9.68 -7.13 7.36
N LEU A 60 -9.32 -8.01 8.29
CA LEU A 60 -8.01 -8.64 8.33
C LEU A 60 -8.04 -9.98 7.56
N TYR A 61 -7.28 -10.05 6.47
CA TYR A 61 -7.13 -11.28 5.69
C TYR A 61 -5.97 -12.11 6.24
N THR A 62 -6.28 -13.23 6.88
CA THR A 62 -5.27 -14.14 7.46
C THR A 62 -4.65 -15.09 6.43
N ASN A 63 -5.27 -15.23 5.25
CA ASN A 63 -4.86 -16.12 4.17
C ASN A 63 -4.75 -15.36 2.83
N ALA A 64 -3.97 -14.29 2.81
CA ALA A 64 -3.65 -13.55 1.59
C ALA A 64 -2.31 -14.02 1.05
N TYR A 65 -2.31 -14.58 -0.17
CA TYR A 65 -1.12 -15.14 -0.80
C TYR A 65 -0.73 -14.36 -2.05
N THR A 66 0.55 -14.01 -2.15
CA THR A 66 1.10 -13.55 -3.43
C THR A 66 1.39 -14.74 -4.33
N PRO A 67 1.09 -14.66 -5.63
CA PRO A 67 1.34 -15.78 -6.54
C PRO A 67 2.82 -15.94 -6.93
N THR A 68 3.68 -15.01 -6.52
CA THR A 68 5.11 -15.04 -6.79
C THR A 68 5.88 -14.20 -5.77
N ALA A 69 7.03 -14.71 -5.33
CA ALA A 69 7.86 -14.10 -4.30
C ALA A 69 8.91 -13.12 -4.87
N LYS A 70 8.52 -12.25 -5.81
CA LYS A 70 9.40 -11.24 -6.45
C LYS A 70 8.61 -9.96 -6.74
N CYS A 71 9.24 -8.80 -6.51
CA CYS A 71 8.61 -7.48 -6.62
C CYS A 71 7.90 -7.23 -7.96
N ALA A 72 8.65 -7.21 -9.08
CA ALA A 72 8.07 -6.88 -10.38
C ALA A 72 6.95 -7.83 -10.80
N PRO A 73 7.09 -9.17 -10.79
CA PRO A 73 6.02 -10.07 -11.19
C PRO A 73 4.83 -10.06 -10.22
N SER A 74 5.04 -9.94 -8.91
CA SER A 74 3.94 -9.78 -7.96
C SER A 74 3.16 -8.50 -8.21
N ARG A 75 3.86 -7.37 -8.38
CA ARG A 75 3.24 -6.08 -8.70
C ARG A 75 2.55 -6.09 -10.07
N SER A 76 3.08 -6.85 -11.05
CA SER A 76 2.40 -7.11 -12.32
C SER A 76 1.07 -7.82 -12.12
N THR A 77 1.04 -8.83 -11.25
CA THR A 77 -0.18 -9.55 -10.89
C THR A 77 -1.19 -8.63 -10.20
N ILE A 78 -0.75 -7.82 -9.23
CA ILE A 78 -1.59 -6.83 -8.54
C ILE A 78 -2.20 -5.86 -9.56
N MET A 79 -1.37 -5.32 -10.46
CA MET A 79 -1.82 -4.32 -11.44
C MET A 79 -2.80 -4.86 -12.48
N THR A 80 -2.69 -6.13 -12.84
CA THR A 80 -3.46 -6.72 -13.95
C THR A 80 -4.61 -7.62 -13.50
N GLY A 81 -4.59 -8.08 -12.24
CA GLY A 81 -5.49 -9.13 -11.76
C GLY A 81 -5.25 -10.51 -12.40
N ARG A 82 -4.08 -10.72 -13.01
CA ARG A 82 -3.72 -11.96 -13.72
C ARG A 82 -2.62 -12.70 -12.98
N TYR A 83 -2.64 -14.03 -13.09
CA TYR A 83 -1.55 -14.84 -12.56
C TYR A 83 -0.26 -14.72 -13.40
N PRO A 84 0.94 -14.96 -12.81
CA PRO A 84 2.22 -14.79 -13.51
C PRO A 84 2.31 -15.56 -14.82
N TRP A 85 1.81 -16.81 -14.90
CA TRP A 85 1.82 -17.61 -16.11
C TRP A 85 0.95 -17.06 -17.27
N GLN A 86 0.10 -16.06 -17.00
CA GLN A 86 -0.72 -15.36 -17.98
C GLN A 86 -0.07 -14.07 -18.48
N LEU A 87 1.09 -13.69 -17.92
CA LEU A 87 1.69 -12.36 -18.12
C LEU A 87 2.96 -12.37 -18.97
N GLY A 88 3.32 -13.53 -19.56
CA GLY A 88 4.50 -13.62 -20.41
C GLY A 88 5.75 -13.06 -19.74
N ALA A 89 6.41 -12.08 -20.36
CA ALA A 89 7.63 -11.46 -19.83
C ALA A 89 7.42 -10.78 -18.46
N ALA A 90 6.22 -10.27 -18.18
CA ALA A 90 5.91 -9.62 -16.90
C ALA A 90 5.86 -10.57 -15.69
N ALA A 91 5.97 -11.88 -15.93
CA ALA A 91 6.20 -12.89 -14.89
C ALA A 91 7.63 -12.90 -14.34
N ASN A 92 8.53 -12.11 -14.91
CA ASN A 92 9.95 -12.07 -14.53
C ASN A 92 10.37 -10.74 -13.91
N HIS A 93 11.47 -10.81 -13.16
CA HIS A 93 12.17 -9.64 -12.66
C HIS A 93 12.95 -8.97 -13.80
N GLN A 94 13.11 -7.64 -13.77
CA GLN A 94 13.83 -6.85 -14.77
C GLN A 94 13.32 -7.04 -16.22
N CYS A 95 12.02 -7.30 -16.38
CA CYS A 95 11.40 -7.51 -17.68
C CYS A 95 11.03 -6.18 -18.38
N ILE A 96 10.70 -6.29 -19.66
CA ILE A 96 9.87 -5.30 -20.35
C ILE A 96 8.42 -5.76 -20.18
N PHE A 97 7.61 -4.97 -19.48
CA PHE A 97 6.20 -5.29 -19.27
C PHE A 97 5.45 -5.19 -20.60
N PRO A 98 4.76 -6.26 -21.04
CA PRO A 98 4.04 -6.26 -22.31
C PRO A 98 2.92 -5.21 -22.35
N SER A 99 2.90 -4.42 -23.43
CA SER A 99 1.99 -3.27 -23.57
C SER A 99 0.52 -3.64 -23.71
N GLU A 100 0.23 -4.86 -24.15
CA GLU A 100 -1.13 -5.39 -24.36
C GLU A 100 -1.91 -5.64 -23.06
N TYR A 101 -1.24 -5.74 -21.91
CA TYR A 101 -1.94 -5.95 -20.65
C TYR A 101 -2.44 -4.63 -20.06
N ALA A 102 -3.76 -4.51 -19.93
CA ALA A 102 -4.38 -3.42 -19.18
C ALA A 102 -4.01 -3.52 -17.69
N ILE A 103 -3.84 -2.36 -17.05
CA ILE A 103 -3.58 -2.25 -15.63
C ILE A 103 -4.72 -1.47 -14.94
N PHE A 104 -5.09 -1.86 -13.72
CA PHE A 104 -6.23 -1.26 -13.02
C PHE A 104 -6.06 0.25 -12.75
N PRO A 105 -4.84 0.83 -12.54
CA PRO A 105 -4.69 2.28 -12.40
C PRO A 105 -5.16 3.06 -13.62
N GLU A 106 -4.99 2.51 -14.83
CA GLU A 106 -5.51 3.14 -16.06
C GLU A 106 -7.05 3.07 -16.11
N ALA A 107 -7.64 1.96 -15.70
CA ALA A 107 -9.09 1.82 -15.62
C ALA A 107 -9.69 2.81 -14.61
N LEU A 108 -9.06 3.00 -13.45
CA LEU A 108 -9.48 4.01 -12.48
C LEU A 108 -9.36 5.43 -13.05
N THR A 109 -8.26 5.74 -13.74
CA THR A 109 -8.05 7.03 -14.39
C THR A 109 -9.12 7.29 -15.46
N ALA A 110 -9.41 6.29 -16.31
CA ALA A 110 -10.49 6.36 -17.29
C ALA A 110 -11.86 6.52 -16.63
N GLY A 111 -12.06 5.95 -15.44
CA GLY A 111 -13.23 6.14 -14.59
C GLY A 111 -13.29 7.48 -13.86
N GLY A 112 -12.35 8.41 -14.11
CA GLY A 112 -12.36 9.77 -13.58
C GLY A 112 -11.65 9.92 -12.23
N TYR A 113 -10.92 8.91 -11.75
CA TYR A 113 -10.08 9.05 -10.55
C TYR A 113 -8.83 9.89 -10.85
N PHE A 114 -8.48 10.77 -9.92
CA PHE A 114 -7.16 11.41 -9.92
C PHE A 114 -6.13 10.42 -9.36
N TYR A 115 -5.34 9.83 -10.24
CA TYR A 115 -4.32 8.85 -9.86
C TYR A 115 -2.97 9.50 -9.59
N ALA A 116 -2.40 9.17 -8.43
CA ALA A 116 -1.07 9.62 -8.02
C ALA A 116 -0.34 8.55 -7.18
N SER A 117 0.96 8.74 -7.00
CA SER A 117 1.78 7.83 -6.21
C SER A 117 2.93 8.50 -5.48
N THR A 118 3.50 7.79 -4.51
CA THR A 118 4.80 8.05 -3.90
C THR A 118 5.56 6.74 -3.70
N GLY A 119 6.87 6.76 -3.89
CA GLY A 119 7.73 5.58 -3.73
C GLY A 119 7.58 4.56 -4.84
N LYS A 120 7.63 3.28 -4.49
CA LYS A 120 7.67 2.17 -5.46
C LYS A 120 6.29 1.72 -5.90
N VAL A 121 5.96 1.94 -7.16
CA VAL A 121 4.73 1.43 -7.78
C VAL A 121 4.95 0.07 -8.41
N TRP A 122 5.93 -0.03 -9.32
CA TRP A 122 6.29 -1.26 -10.05
C TRP A 122 7.79 -1.26 -10.37
N GLY A 123 8.35 -2.45 -10.56
CA GLY A 123 9.74 -2.66 -10.93
C GLY A 123 10.45 -3.71 -10.06
N PRO A 124 11.72 -4.01 -10.37
CA PRO A 124 12.53 -3.44 -11.43
C PRO A 124 12.15 -3.93 -12.83
N GLY A 125 12.38 -3.09 -13.83
CA GLY A 125 12.08 -3.35 -15.24
C GLY A 125 11.67 -2.09 -15.98
N SER A 126 11.12 -2.27 -17.19
CA SER A 126 10.61 -1.19 -18.02
C SER A 126 9.15 -1.45 -18.39
N MET A 127 8.28 -0.47 -18.20
CA MET A 127 6.90 -0.52 -18.63
C MET A 127 6.71 0.52 -19.76
N LEU A 128 6.50 0.01 -20.97
CA LEU A 128 6.40 0.82 -22.18
C LEU A 128 4.99 0.66 -22.78
N ASP A 129 4.54 1.67 -23.51
CA ASP A 129 3.34 1.58 -24.34
C ASP A 129 3.65 0.90 -25.70
N ALA A 130 2.63 0.75 -26.52
CA ALA A 130 2.77 0.12 -27.86
C ALA A 130 3.69 0.90 -28.82
N GLN A 131 4.00 2.16 -28.53
CA GLN A 131 4.90 3.02 -29.28
C GLN A 131 6.31 3.04 -28.68
N GLY A 132 6.59 2.24 -27.65
CA GLY A 132 7.89 2.15 -26.98
C GLY A 132 8.17 3.34 -26.03
N LYS A 133 7.20 4.18 -25.72
CA LYS A 133 7.33 5.26 -24.74
C LYS A 133 7.04 4.75 -23.33
N ARG A 134 7.62 5.40 -22.34
CA ARG A 134 7.34 5.07 -20.92
C ARG A 134 5.85 5.22 -20.61
N ARG A 135 5.24 4.12 -20.18
CA ARG A 135 3.83 4.08 -19.78
C ARG A 135 3.64 4.83 -18.46
N PRO A 136 2.59 5.64 -18.29
CA PRO A 136 2.37 6.43 -17.07
C PRO A 136 1.76 5.60 -15.93
N TYR A 137 2.29 4.41 -15.68
CA TYR A 137 1.77 3.44 -14.72
C TYR A 137 1.81 3.91 -13.26
N ALA A 138 2.54 4.97 -12.96
CA ALA A 138 2.65 5.54 -11.61
C ALA A 138 1.76 6.78 -11.39
N GLY A 139 1.01 7.22 -12.41
CA GLY A 139 0.24 8.46 -12.33
C GLY A 139 1.13 9.68 -12.08
N LYS A 140 0.59 10.68 -11.37
CA LYS A 140 1.38 11.84 -10.92
C LYS A 140 2.22 11.46 -9.70
N VAL A 141 3.55 11.55 -9.82
CA VAL A 141 4.48 11.14 -8.76
C VAL A 141 4.74 12.28 -7.78
N TYR A 142 4.63 12.00 -6.48
CA TYR A 142 4.89 12.89 -5.36
C TYR A 142 6.05 12.33 -4.52
N ASP A 143 7.29 12.67 -4.88
CA ASP A 143 8.51 12.20 -4.21
C ASP A 143 9.46 13.35 -3.85
N LYS A 144 8.96 14.59 -3.81
CA LYS A 144 9.80 15.77 -3.56
C LYS A 144 10.11 15.98 -2.08
N ALA A 145 9.15 15.66 -1.20
CA ALA A 145 9.37 15.78 0.24
C ALA A 145 10.36 14.72 0.69
N LYS A 146 11.40 15.16 1.38
CA LYS A 146 12.48 14.32 1.91
C LYS A 146 12.66 14.57 3.40
N ALA A 147 13.00 13.51 4.13
CA ALA A 147 13.42 13.56 5.52
C ALA A 147 14.82 12.96 5.64
N LYS A 148 15.53 13.34 6.70
CA LYS A 148 16.82 12.70 6.98
C LYS A 148 16.58 11.24 7.38
N PRO A 149 17.16 10.26 6.67
CA PRO A 149 17.01 8.86 7.02
C PRO A 149 17.58 8.57 8.42
N ALA A 150 16.90 7.71 9.16
CA ALA A 150 17.39 7.28 10.48
C ALA A 150 18.55 6.29 10.36
N THR A 151 18.62 5.54 9.26
CA THR A 151 19.64 4.54 8.94
C THR A 151 20.00 4.61 7.46
N SER A 152 21.10 3.96 7.07
CA SER A 152 21.49 3.82 5.66
C SER A 152 20.55 2.92 4.84
N GLY A 153 19.73 2.08 5.50
CA GLY A 153 18.74 1.21 4.86
C GLY A 153 17.44 1.94 4.52
N ILE A 154 17.09 2.96 5.32
CA ILE A 154 15.85 3.74 5.15
C ILE A 154 16.05 4.82 4.09
N THR A 155 15.08 4.94 3.18
CA THR A 155 15.12 5.98 2.13
C THR A 155 14.85 7.38 2.72
N ALA A 156 15.30 8.41 2.01
CA ALA A 156 14.99 9.79 2.39
C ALA A 156 13.55 10.21 2.01
N ASN A 157 12.75 9.34 1.40
CA ASN A 157 11.41 9.70 0.94
C ASN A 157 10.43 9.87 2.10
N ASP A 158 9.89 11.08 2.31
CA ASP A 158 8.83 11.30 3.30
C ASP A 158 7.46 11.01 2.66
N TYR A 159 7.09 9.74 2.63
CA TYR A 159 5.86 9.25 1.99
C TYR A 159 4.59 9.97 2.51
N ALA A 160 4.50 10.21 3.81
CA ALA A 160 3.34 10.86 4.41
C ALA A 160 3.26 12.34 4.06
N THR A 161 4.37 13.07 4.05
CA THR A 161 4.38 14.49 3.60
C THR A 161 4.08 14.59 2.11
N ASN A 162 4.57 13.65 1.30
CA ASN A 162 4.22 13.59 -0.13
C ASN A 162 2.73 13.31 -0.34
N PHE A 163 2.11 12.46 0.49
CA PHE A 163 0.67 12.23 0.50
C PHE A 163 -0.11 13.51 0.90
N THR A 164 0.32 14.20 1.94
CA THR A 164 -0.29 15.49 2.34
C THR A 164 -0.20 16.52 1.21
N THR A 165 0.93 16.58 0.49
CA THR A 165 1.09 17.46 -0.67
C THR A 165 0.14 17.05 -1.81
N PHE A 166 -0.01 15.75 -2.06
CA PHE A 166 -0.98 15.24 -3.03
C PHE A 166 -2.41 15.68 -2.67
N LEU A 167 -2.82 15.55 -1.42
CA LEU A 167 -4.15 15.93 -0.96
C LEU A 167 -4.47 17.42 -1.15
N GLN A 168 -3.46 18.29 -1.27
CA GLN A 168 -3.65 19.72 -1.60
C GLN A 168 -4.01 19.93 -3.08
N ASP A 169 -3.64 18.99 -3.94
CA ASP A 169 -3.95 19.03 -5.39
C ASP A 169 -5.28 18.31 -5.73
N THR A 170 -5.94 17.68 -4.75
CA THR A 170 -7.21 16.98 -4.97
C THR A 170 -8.38 17.96 -5.02
N ARG A 171 -9.44 17.58 -5.74
CA ARG A 171 -10.69 18.36 -5.84
C ARG A 171 -11.80 17.63 -5.11
N ALA A 172 -12.69 18.38 -4.49
CA ALA A 172 -13.78 17.81 -3.69
C ALA A 172 -14.81 17.00 -4.53
N ASP A 173 -14.90 17.29 -5.82
CA ASP A 173 -15.81 16.67 -6.79
C ASP A 173 -15.18 15.48 -7.54
N GLN A 174 -13.89 15.18 -7.30
CA GLN A 174 -13.17 14.13 -7.99
C GLN A 174 -12.63 13.10 -7.00
N PRO A 175 -12.99 11.80 -7.12
CA PRO A 175 -12.37 10.77 -6.32
C PRO A 175 -10.91 10.60 -6.72
N TRP A 176 -10.10 10.18 -5.75
CA TRP A 176 -8.68 9.94 -5.99
C TRP A 176 -8.27 8.52 -5.62
N PHE A 177 -7.22 8.06 -6.31
CA PHE A 177 -6.49 6.85 -6.00
C PHE A 177 -5.03 7.21 -5.75
N PHE A 178 -4.53 6.91 -4.56
CA PHE A 178 -3.14 7.15 -4.19
C PHE A 178 -2.42 5.83 -3.88
N TRP A 179 -1.36 5.56 -4.63
CA TRP A 179 -0.48 4.42 -4.41
C TRP A 179 0.68 4.86 -3.54
N ALA A 180 0.68 4.49 -2.27
CA ALA A 180 1.79 4.68 -1.34
C ALA A 180 2.63 3.40 -1.31
N GLY A 181 3.83 3.46 -1.88
CA GLY A 181 4.75 2.32 -1.98
C GLY A 181 6.04 2.54 -1.20
N PRO A 182 6.03 2.45 0.15
CA PRO A 182 7.28 2.44 0.89
C PRO A 182 8.21 1.34 0.38
N ILE A 183 9.49 1.66 0.26
CA ILE A 183 10.51 0.67 -0.10
C ILE A 183 10.81 -0.22 1.10
N GLU A 184 10.72 0.32 2.29
CA GLU A 184 10.92 -0.39 3.55
C GLU A 184 9.79 -1.42 3.77
N PRO A 185 10.12 -2.65 4.22
CA PRO A 185 11.40 -3.16 4.73
C PRO A 185 12.26 -3.93 3.70
N HIS A 186 12.36 -3.50 2.45
CA HIS A 186 13.29 -4.11 1.48
C HIS A 186 14.74 -3.92 1.91
N ARG A 187 15.58 -4.97 1.79
CA ARG A 187 17.04 -4.86 2.08
C ARG A 187 17.73 -3.81 1.19
N ALA A 188 18.86 -3.22 1.65
CA ALA A 188 19.67 -3.63 2.79
C ALA A 188 19.37 -2.84 4.06
N TYR A 189 19.50 -3.49 5.21
CA TYR A 189 19.38 -2.86 6.52
C TYR A 189 20.76 -2.37 7.02
N GLU A 190 20.75 -1.34 7.88
CA GLU A 190 21.94 -0.97 8.64
C GLU A 190 22.09 -1.92 9.83
N ALA A 191 23.18 -2.69 9.86
CA ALA A 191 23.40 -3.70 10.88
C ALA A 191 23.35 -3.13 12.31
N GLY A 192 22.56 -3.76 13.17
CA GLY A 192 22.37 -3.36 14.58
C GLY A 192 21.43 -2.16 14.77
N SER A 193 20.78 -1.67 13.73
CA SER A 193 19.87 -0.54 13.80
C SER A 193 18.64 -0.83 14.67
N GLY A 194 18.12 -2.04 14.62
CA GLY A 194 16.96 -2.47 15.41
C GLY A 194 17.22 -2.40 16.91
N ALA A 195 18.40 -2.80 17.35
CA ALA A 195 18.80 -2.65 18.74
C ALA A 195 19.10 -1.19 19.11
N ARG A 196 19.91 -0.51 18.31
CA ARG A 196 20.39 0.85 18.59
C ARG A 196 19.31 1.93 18.55
N LEU A 197 18.43 1.88 17.57
CA LEU A 197 17.37 2.88 17.35
C LEU A 197 15.99 2.37 17.76
N GLY A 198 15.69 1.10 17.56
CA GLY A 198 14.43 0.48 17.94
C GLY A 198 14.36 0.10 19.43
N GLY A 199 15.48 0.16 20.16
CA GLY A 199 15.54 -0.26 21.57
C GLY A 199 15.24 -1.75 21.78
N LYS A 200 15.38 -2.56 20.73
CA LYS A 200 15.00 -3.98 20.71
C LYS A 200 16.16 -4.87 21.19
N LYS A 201 15.79 -6.01 21.73
CA LYS A 201 16.76 -7.05 22.17
C LYS A 201 16.48 -8.34 21.42
N THR A 202 17.52 -9.13 21.17
CA THR A 202 17.37 -10.46 20.53
C THR A 202 16.46 -11.40 21.32
N SER A 203 16.34 -11.20 22.65
CA SER A 203 15.38 -11.91 23.51
C SER A 203 13.92 -11.52 23.30
N ASP A 204 13.63 -10.42 22.61
CA ASP A 204 12.24 -10.01 22.33
C ASP A 204 11.62 -10.90 21.24
N ILE A 205 12.45 -11.54 20.41
CA ILE A 205 12.01 -12.50 19.41
C ILE A 205 11.70 -13.81 20.11
N ASP A 206 10.41 -14.12 20.20
CA ASP A 206 9.92 -15.33 20.84
C ASP A 206 10.28 -16.61 20.05
N ARG A 207 10.29 -16.51 18.72
CA ARG A 207 10.56 -17.64 17.84
C ARG A 207 11.24 -17.21 16.54
N VAL A 208 12.35 -17.86 16.20
CA VAL A 208 12.92 -17.87 14.86
C VAL A 208 12.33 -19.04 14.07
N PRO A 209 11.81 -18.83 12.83
CA PRO A 209 11.34 -19.94 12.01
C PRO A 209 12.36 -21.07 11.85
N GLY A 210 11.94 -22.32 11.96
CA GLY A 210 12.84 -23.48 12.00
C GLY A 210 13.65 -23.76 10.72
N TYR A 211 13.41 -23.01 9.65
CA TYR A 211 14.21 -23.05 8.42
C TYR A 211 15.39 -22.06 8.43
N TRP A 212 15.55 -21.24 9.48
CA TRP A 212 16.72 -20.42 9.72
C TRP A 212 17.50 -20.87 10.96
N PRO A 213 18.80 -20.65 11.01
CA PRO A 213 19.58 -20.83 12.24
C PRO A 213 19.06 -19.85 13.31
N ASP A 214 18.74 -20.37 14.48
CA ASP A 214 18.46 -19.52 15.64
C ASP A 214 19.76 -19.13 16.33
N ASN A 215 20.31 -18.00 15.92
CA ASN A 215 21.54 -17.43 16.46
C ASN A 215 21.46 -15.91 16.51
N GLU A 216 22.44 -15.28 17.14
CA GLU A 216 22.47 -13.84 17.36
C GLU A 216 22.48 -13.04 16.05
N THR A 217 23.15 -13.51 15.01
CA THR A 217 23.20 -12.83 13.70
C THR A 217 21.82 -12.75 13.07
N VAL A 218 21.09 -13.87 13.02
CA VAL A 218 19.74 -13.92 12.45
C VAL A 218 18.75 -13.09 13.28
N ARG A 219 18.85 -13.18 14.61
CA ARG A 219 18.01 -12.39 15.51
C ARG A 219 18.23 -10.88 15.34
N ASN A 220 19.48 -10.44 15.26
CA ASN A 220 19.79 -9.02 15.00
C ASN A 220 19.28 -8.55 13.63
N ASP A 221 19.44 -9.35 12.59
CA ASP A 221 18.95 -9.04 11.25
C ASP A 221 17.38 -8.93 11.22
N LEU A 222 16.70 -9.77 12.00
CA LEU A 222 15.24 -9.66 12.20
C LEU A 222 14.84 -8.38 12.94
N LEU A 223 15.63 -7.91 13.91
CA LEU A 223 15.36 -6.64 14.60
C LEU A 223 15.60 -5.43 13.69
N ASP A 224 16.59 -5.49 12.81
CA ASP A 224 16.87 -4.46 11.83
C ASP A 224 15.72 -4.35 10.83
N TYR A 225 15.24 -5.50 10.34
CA TYR A 225 14.01 -5.58 9.53
C TYR A 225 12.78 -4.99 10.27
N ALA A 226 12.58 -5.32 11.53
CA ALA A 226 11.48 -4.83 12.33
C ALA A 226 11.47 -3.29 12.42
N LEU A 227 12.62 -2.65 12.56
CA LEU A 227 12.75 -1.20 12.59
C LEU A 227 12.21 -0.55 11.31
N GLU A 228 12.45 -1.16 10.16
CA GLU A 228 11.99 -0.65 8.87
C GLU A 228 10.49 -0.91 8.62
N VAL A 229 9.95 -2.03 9.08
CA VAL A 229 8.49 -2.25 9.12
C VAL A 229 7.81 -1.16 9.93
N GLU A 230 8.34 -0.88 11.12
CA GLU A 230 7.82 0.16 12.01
C GLU A 230 7.98 1.57 11.45
N HIS A 231 9.02 1.80 10.64
CA HIS A 231 9.18 3.06 9.90
C HIS A 231 8.04 3.25 8.90
N SER A 232 7.71 2.22 8.11
CA SER A 232 6.60 2.26 7.15
C SER A 232 5.25 2.41 7.85
N ASP A 233 5.03 1.70 8.97
CA ASP A 233 3.81 1.82 9.77
C ASP A 233 3.61 3.26 10.31
N ARG A 234 4.67 3.95 10.72
CA ARG A 234 4.60 5.38 11.11
C ARG A 234 4.14 6.27 9.97
N HIS A 235 4.54 6.01 8.73
CA HIS A 235 4.05 6.75 7.57
C HIS A 235 2.56 6.48 7.32
N LEU A 236 2.11 5.22 7.45
CA LEU A 236 0.69 4.88 7.41
C LEU A 236 -0.11 5.68 8.44
N GLY A 237 0.36 5.71 9.69
CA GLY A 237 -0.30 6.46 10.77
C GLY A 237 -0.44 7.95 10.47
N ARG A 238 0.60 8.57 9.92
CA ARG A 238 0.56 9.99 9.52
C ARG A 238 -0.42 10.23 8.38
N MET A 239 -0.54 9.29 7.42
CA MET A 239 -1.51 9.38 6.32
C MET A 239 -2.94 9.26 6.84
N LEU A 240 -3.21 8.30 7.73
CA LEU A 240 -4.52 8.14 8.36
C LEU A 240 -4.93 9.38 9.15
N ALA A 241 -4.02 9.92 9.97
CA ALA A 241 -4.26 11.15 10.73
C ALA A 241 -4.57 12.36 9.84
N GLU A 242 -3.93 12.47 8.68
CA GLU A 242 -4.23 13.52 7.72
C GLU A 242 -5.63 13.37 7.10
N LEU A 243 -6.04 12.14 6.78
CA LEU A 243 -7.40 11.86 6.30
C LEU A 243 -8.46 12.18 7.36
N GLU A 244 -8.20 11.85 8.63
CA GLU A 244 -9.07 12.21 9.76
C GLU A 244 -9.19 13.72 9.91
N ARG A 245 -8.06 14.43 9.92
CA ARG A 245 -8.03 15.89 10.03
C ARG A 245 -8.84 16.57 8.93
N ARG A 246 -8.91 15.98 7.74
CA ARG A 246 -9.67 16.47 6.59
C ARG A 246 -11.14 16.00 6.59
N GLY A 247 -11.51 15.07 7.47
CA GLY A 247 -12.85 14.44 7.45
C GLY A 247 -13.07 13.57 6.22
N GLU A 248 -12.01 13.01 5.65
CA GLU A 248 -12.05 12.22 4.41
C GLU A 248 -11.91 10.70 4.67
N LEU A 249 -11.57 10.28 5.91
CA LEU A 249 -11.30 8.87 6.21
C LEU A 249 -12.53 7.99 5.95
N ASP A 250 -13.73 8.42 6.36
CA ASP A 250 -14.97 7.65 6.19
C ASP A 250 -15.37 7.44 4.71
N ASN A 251 -14.86 8.27 3.80
CA ASN A 251 -15.05 8.11 2.35
C ASN A 251 -13.78 7.59 1.65
N THR A 252 -12.88 6.94 2.38
CA THR A 252 -11.62 6.41 1.83
C THR A 252 -11.51 4.92 2.09
N LEU A 253 -11.42 4.13 1.02
CA LEU A 253 -11.03 2.73 1.10
C LEU A 253 -9.52 2.67 1.36
N VAL A 254 -9.13 2.23 2.57
CA VAL A 254 -7.73 2.03 2.94
C VAL A 254 -7.38 0.56 2.76
N ILE A 255 -6.40 0.29 1.90
CA ILE A 255 -5.87 -1.07 1.66
C ILE A 255 -4.41 -1.07 2.09
N VAL A 256 -4.05 -1.95 3.03
CA VAL A 256 -2.66 -2.12 3.48
C VAL A 256 -2.20 -3.54 3.17
N THR A 257 -1.10 -3.67 2.45
CA THR A 257 -0.58 -4.97 2.04
C THR A 257 0.94 -4.93 1.81
N SER A 258 1.50 -6.07 1.40
CA SER A 258 2.85 -6.19 0.86
C SER A 258 2.81 -6.80 -0.52
N ASP A 259 3.87 -6.59 -1.30
CA ASP A 259 3.99 -7.22 -2.62
C ASP A 259 4.44 -8.68 -2.55
N ASN A 260 5.24 -9.04 -1.58
CA ASN A 260 5.69 -10.42 -1.32
C ASN A 260 6.19 -10.57 0.14
N GLY A 261 6.75 -11.73 0.46
CA GLY A 261 7.31 -11.99 1.76
C GLY A 261 8.64 -11.27 2.00
N MET A 262 9.17 -11.39 3.22
CA MET A 262 10.40 -10.73 3.65
C MET A 262 11.64 -11.19 2.87
N PRO A 263 12.67 -10.32 2.70
CA PRO A 263 13.84 -10.59 1.86
C PRO A 263 14.89 -11.45 2.62
N PHE A 264 14.45 -12.58 3.11
CA PHE A 264 15.28 -13.55 3.83
C PHE A 264 15.36 -14.86 3.06
N PRO A 265 16.46 -15.64 3.20
CA PRO A 265 16.59 -16.91 2.53
C PRO A 265 15.37 -17.82 2.73
N ARG A 266 14.90 -18.48 1.68
CA ARG A 266 13.74 -19.39 1.65
C ARG A 266 12.36 -18.72 1.81
N VAL A 267 12.29 -17.40 1.81
CA VAL A 267 11.01 -16.66 1.89
C VAL A 267 10.77 -15.85 0.62
N LYS A 268 11.84 -15.26 0.05
CA LYS A 268 11.78 -14.53 -1.21
C LYS A 268 12.80 -15.05 -2.21
#